data_f429c4479d198bff273caf13df26ac7a
#
_entry.id   f429c4479d198bff273caf13df26ac7a
#
_cell.length_a   1.000
_cell.length_b   1.000
_cell.length_c   1.000
_cell.angle_alpha   90.00
_cell.angle_beta   90.00
_cell.angle_gamma   90.00
#
_symmetry.space_group_name_H-M   'P 1'
#
loop_
_entity.id
_entity.type
_entity.pdbx_description
1 polymer ?
#
loop_
_entity_poly.entity_id
_entity_poly.type
_entity_poly.pdbx_seq_one_letter_code
_entity_poly.pdbx_strand_id
1 'polypeptide(L)'
;VGLFDRVRRRRRSDSGAAADQQYLLQWAAPRSGIEAFVEPHTRVTPLTIVLVAADGEWTRRPAGGPAGARMIGQRLGIPVYDVHKVGYPQRMRDFDARRRIQRRRAQRAALDPPGDGQ
;
A
#
# COMPACT_ATOMS: atom_id res chain seq x y z
N VAL A 1 31.29 12.64 -9.48
CA VAL A 1 29.97 13.23 -9.68
C VAL A 1 29.75 13.35 -11.18
N GLY A 2 29.38 12.36 -11.80
CA GLY A 2 29.27 12.37 -13.24
C GLY A 2 28.06 11.64 -13.76
N LEU A 3 28.08 11.47 -15.05
CA LEU A 3 27.09 10.76 -15.84
C LEU A 3 26.78 9.39 -15.25
N PHE A 4 27.79 8.74 -14.67
CA PHE A 4 27.64 7.39 -14.08
C PHE A 4 26.77 7.36 -12.84
N ASP A 5 26.82 8.40 -12.00
CA ASP A 5 25.98 8.48 -10.80
C ASP A 5 24.51 8.65 -11.16
N ARG A 6 24.20 9.42 -12.21
CA ARG A 6 22.86 9.58 -12.73
C ARG A 6 22.31 8.26 -13.31
N VAL A 7 23.15 7.54 -14.03
CA VAL A 7 22.78 6.24 -14.61
C VAL A 7 22.54 5.21 -13.50
N ARG A 8 23.37 5.19 -12.46
CA ARG A 8 23.18 4.30 -11.31
C ARG A 8 21.91 4.64 -10.55
N ARG A 9 21.60 5.91 -10.36
CA ARG A 9 20.35 6.35 -9.70
C ARG A 9 19.12 5.96 -10.53
N ARG A 10 19.17 6.11 -11.85
CA ARG A 10 18.10 5.66 -12.74
C ARG A 10 17.89 4.15 -12.65
N ARG A 11 18.95 3.37 -12.70
CA ARG A 11 18.87 1.90 -12.62
C ARG A 11 18.29 1.44 -11.29
N ARG A 12 18.67 2.05 -10.18
CA ARG A 12 18.11 1.76 -8.85
C ARG A 12 16.65 2.15 -8.76
N SER A 13 16.30 3.31 -9.32
CA SER A 13 14.93 3.80 -9.38
C SER A 13 14.05 2.87 -10.21
N ASP A 14 14.52 2.44 -11.38
CA ASP A 14 13.80 1.53 -12.26
C ASP A 14 13.65 0.14 -11.65
N SER A 15 14.70 -0.40 -11.02
CA SER A 15 14.66 -1.66 -10.28
C SER A 15 13.69 -1.60 -9.11
N GLY A 16 13.73 -0.51 -8.34
CA GLY A 16 12.83 -0.29 -7.22
C GLY A 16 11.39 -0.18 -7.67
N ALA A 17 11.14 0.58 -8.74
CA ALA A 17 9.81 0.74 -9.31
C ALA A 17 9.25 -0.59 -9.81
N ALA A 18 10.05 -1.39 -10.51
CA ALA A 18 9.62 -2.70 -10.99
C ALA A 18 9.29 -3.65 -9.84
N ALA A 19 10.11 -3.66 -8.79
CA ALA A 19 9.87 -4.48 -7.61
C ALA A 19 8.60 -4.06 -6.87
N ASP A 20 8.37 -2.76 -6.71
CA ASP A 20 7.16 -2.24 -6.09
C ASP A 20 5.91 -2.58 -6.90
N GLN A 21 5.97 -2.44 -8.21
CA GLN A 21 4.86 -2.78 -9.10
C GLN A 21 4.55 -4.28 -9.04
N GLN A 22 5.56 -5.12 -9.06
CA GLN A 22 5.39 -6.56 -8.94
C GLN A 22 4.77 -6.94 -7.60
N TYR A 23 5.22 -6.33 -6.52
CA TYR A 23 4.63 -6.53 -5.19
C TYR A 23 3.15 -6.20 -5.19
N LEU A 24 2.76 -5.05 -5.76
CA LEU A 24 1.37 -4.62 -5.82
C LEU A 24 0.49 -5.58 -6.61
N LEU A 25 0.99 -6.07 -7.75
CA LEU A 25 0.26 -7.05 -8.56
C LEU A 25 0.08 -8.36 -7.82
N GLN A 26 1.11 -8.83 -7.12
CA GLN A 26 1.05 -10.06 -6.32
C GLN A 26 0.13 -9.90 -5.12
N TRP A 27 0.17 -8.75 -4.46
CA TRP A 27 -0.72 -8.46 -3.32
C TRP A 27 -2.19 -8.49 -3.76
N ALA A 28 -2.49 -7.94 -4.93
CA ALA A 28 -3.84 -7.88 -5.47
C ALA A 28 -4.39 -9.23 -5.90
N ALA A 29 -3.54 -10.14 -6.36
CA ALA A 29 -3.96 -11.38 -7.01
C ALA A 29 -4.94 -12.23 -6.17
N PRO A 30 -4.70 -12.48 -4.86
CA PRO A 30 -5.64 -13.26 -4.06
C PRO A 30 -6.82 -12.46 -3.49
N ARG A 31 -6.87 -11.15 -3.75
CA ARG A 31 -7.88 -10.26 -3.15
C ARG A 31 -8.91 -9.83 -4.17
N SER A 32 -10.07 -9.39 -3.70
CA SER A 32 -11.18 -8.95 -4.55
C SER A 32 -11.68 -7.57 -4.15
N GLY A 33 -12.40 -6.92 -5.06
CA GLY A 33 -13.01 -5.62 -4.82
C GLY A 33 -11.99 -4.51 -4.58
N ILE A 34 -10.85 -4.59 -5.25
CA ILE A 34 -9.73 -3.66 -5.03
C ILE A 34 -10.00 -2.35 -5.75
N GLU A 35 -9.75 -1.26 -5.05
CA GLU A 35 -9.68 0.09 -5.60
C GLU A 35 -8.30 0.67 -5.31
N ALA A 36 -7.82 1.51 -6.22
CA ALA A 36 -6.52 2.16 -6.07
C ALA A 36 -6.71 3.65 -5.78
N PHE A 37 -5.89 4.16 -4.85
CA PHE A 37 -5.88 5.56 -4.46
C PHE A 37 -4.47 6.10 -4.63
N VAL A 38 -4.32 7.12 -5.47
CA VAL A 38 -3.03 7.77 -5.70
C VAL A 38 -2.83 8.85 -4.64
N GLU A 39 -1.67 8.80 -4.01
CA GLU A 39 -1.19 9.84 -3.11
C GLU A 39 -0.16 10.67 -3.88
N PRO A 40 -0.49 11.91 -4.30
CA PRO A 40 0.42 12.70 -5.12
C PRO A 40 1.76 12.93 -4.45
N HIS A 41 2.80 13.10 -5.26
CA HIS A 41 4.13 13.38 -4.75
C HIS A 41 4.17 14.70 -3.98
N THR A 42 5.09 14.80 -3.02
CA THR A 42 5.43 16.02 -2.29
C THR A 42 6.88 16.37 -2.56
N ARG A 43 7.39 17.43 -1.89
CA ARG A 43 8.81 17.78 -1.99
C ARG A 43 9.74 16.67 -1.50
N VAL A 44 9.25 15.85 -0.58
CA VAL A 44 10.08 14.84 0.11
C VAL A 44 9.64 13.40 -0.13
N THR A 45 8.47 13.20 -0.73
CA THR A 45 7.94 11.86 -0.97
C THR A 45 7.54 11.67 -2.42
N PRO A 46 7.84 10.49 -3.00
CA PRO A 46 7.37 10.17 -4.35
C PRO A 46 5.86 9.94 -4.36
N LEU A 47 5.29 9.90 -5.55
CA LEU A 47 3.91 9.47 -5.74
C LEU A 47 3.77 8.02 -5.32
N THR A 48 2.82 7.74 -4.45
CA THR A 48 2.51 6.40 -3.98
C THR A 48 1.12 5.97 -4.42
N ILE A 49 0.91 4.67 -4.48
CA ILE A 49 -0.40 4.08 -4.73
C ILE A 49 -0.79 3.20 -3.55
N VAL A 50 -2.02 3.37 -3.10
CA VAL A 50 -2.64 2.55 -2.05
C VAL A 50 -3.67 1.66 -2.72
N LEU A 51 -3.55 0.36 -2.52
CA LEU A 51 -4.58 -0.60 -2.94
C LEU A 51 -5.40 -0.99 -1.72
N VAL A 52 -6.72 -0.90 -1.84
CA VAL A 52 -7.64 -1.23 -0.76
C VAL A 52 -8.58 -2.33 -1.23
N ALA A 53 -8.57 -3.45 -0.56
CA ALA A 53 -9.41 -4.60 -0.87
C ALA A 53 -10.85 -4.43 -0.33
N ALA A 54 -11.74 -5.34 -0.69
CA ALA A 54 -13.15 -5.27 -0.31
C ALA A 54 -13.36 -5.22 1.22
N ASP A 55 -12.53 -5.92 1.98
CA ASP A 55 -12.61 -5.96 3.45
C ASP A 55 -11.94 -4.75 4.14
N GLY A 56 -11.31 -3.88 3.35
CA GLY A 56 -10.58 -2.72 3.85
C GLY A 56 -9.10 -2.95 4.08
N GLU A 57 -8.61 -4.17 3.93
CA GLU A 57 -7.16 -4.44 3.95
C GLU A 57 -6.47 -3.63 2.86
N TRP A 58 -5.30 -3.10 3.16
CA TRP A 58 -4.64 -2.19 2.23
C TRP A 58 -3.12 -2.33 2.28
N THR A 59 -2.49 -1.87 1.21
CA THR A 59 -1.04 -1.78 1.09
C THR A 59 -0.67 -0.51 0.35
N ARG A 60 0.54 -0.03 0.54
CA ARG A 60 1.07 1.18 -0.09
C ARG A 60 2.47 0.93 -0.61
N ARG A 61 2.72 1.40 -1.84
CA ARG A 61 4.07 1.37 -2.44
C ARG A 61 4.24 2.56 -3.38
N PRO A 62 5.47 3.01 -3.62
CA PRO A 62 5.73 3.93 -4.72
C PRO A 62 5.26 3.32 -6.04
N ALA A 63 4.66 4.15 -6.89
CA ALA A 63 4.00 3.67 -8.11
C ALA A 63 4.90 3.73 -9.36
N GLY A 64 6.02 4.43 -9.29
CA GLY A 64 6.80 4.75 -10.48
C GLY A 64 6.20 5.93 -11.25
N GLY A 65 5.73 6.94 -10.51
CA GLY A 65 5.10 8.13 -11.07
C GLY A 65 3.69 7.89 -11.61
N PRO A 66 3.09 8.90 -12.26
CA PRO A 66 1.74 8.80 -12.80
C PRO A 66 1.57 7.67 -13.81
N ALA A 67 2.58 7.44 -14.65
CA ALA A 67 2.55 6.36 -15.63
C ALA A 67 2.50 4.98 -14.97
N GLY A 68 3.27 4.80 -13.90
CA GLY A 68 3.26 3.55 -13.12
C GLY A 68 1.90 3.31 -12.46
N ALA A 69 1.29 4.34 -11.91
CA ALA A 69 -0.05 4.25 -11.32
C ALA A 69 -1.10 3.84 -12.36
N ARG A 70 -1.06 4.45 -13.54
CA ARG A 70 -1.96 4.08 -14.64
C ARG A 70 -1.76 2.62 -15.06
N MET A 71 -0.51 2.20 -15.17
CA MET A 71 -0.19 0.83 -15.56
C MET A 71 -0.76 -0.18 -14.56
N ILE A 72 -0.61 0.06 -13.27
CA ILE A 72 -1.17 -0.80 -12.21
C ILE A 72 -2.70 -0.88 -12.35
N GLY A 73 -3.37 0.26 -12.51
CA GLY A 73 -4.81 0.31 -12.70
C GLY A 73 -5.29 -0.47 -13.91
N GLN A 74 -4.59 -0.31 -15.03
CA GLN A 74 -4.91 -1.02 -16.28
C GLN A 74 -4.69 -2.53 -16.14
N ARG A 75 -3.57 -2.95 -15.57
CA ARG A 75 -3.25 -4.37 -15.42
C ARG A 75 -4.21 -5.09 -14.48
N LEU A 76 -4.64 -4.41 -13.43
CA LEU A 76 -5.59 -4.98 -12.48
C LEU A 76 -7.05 -4.79 -12.90
N GLY A 77 -7.30 -3.93 -13.89
CA GLY A 77 -8.67 -3.61 -14.32
C GLY A 77 -9.48 -2.94 -13.21
N ILE A 78 -8.85 -2.08 -12.43
CA ILE A 78 -9.47 -1.44 -11.27
C ILE A 78 -9.52 0.08 -11.44
N PRO A 79 -10.48 0.76 -10.77
CA PRO A 79 -10.50 2.21 -10.78
C PRO A 79 -9.33 2.79 -9.98
N VAL A 80 -8.82 3.93 -10.43
CA VAL A 80 -7.73 4.67 -9.78
C VAL A 80 -8.23 6.06 -9.44
N TYR A 81 -8.21 6.39 -8.16
CA TYR A 81 -8.70 7.67 -7.65
C TYR A 81 -7.55 8.51 -7.10
N ASP A 82 -7.72 9.82 -7.13
CA ASP A 82 -6.83 10.76 -6.43
C ASP A 82 -7.36 10.94 -5.01
N VAL A 83 -6.56 10.58 -4.02
CA VAL A 83 -6.95 10.64 -2.62
C VAL A 83 -7.30 12.06 -2.14
N HIS A 84 -6.69 13.09 -2.74
CA HIS A 84 -7.02 14.48 -2.41
C HIS A 84 -8.42 14.88 -2.87
N LYS A 85 -8.96 14.19 -3.88
CA LYS A 85 -10.30 14.45 -4.39
C LYS A 85 -11.37 13.65 -3.68
N VAL A 86 -11.10 12.37 -3.41
CA VAL A 86 -12.14 11.47 -2.90
C VAL A 86 -11.90 11.01 -1.45
N GLY A 87 -10.70 11.23 -0.90
CA GLY A 87 -10.33 10.73 0.42
C GLY A 87 -10.10 9.22 0.42
N TYR A 88 -9.70 8.71 1.58
CA TYR A 88 -9.58 7.26 1.79
C TYR A 88 -10.95 6.65 2.07
N PRO A 89 -11.20 5.41 1.62
CA PRO A 89 -12.50 4.78 1.87
C PRO A 89 -12.68 4.43 3.35
N GLN A 90 -13.91 4.51 3.83
CA GLN A 90 -14.25 4.21 5.23
C GLN A 90 -13.84 2.79 5.62
N ARG A 91 -13.98 1.82 4.72
CA ARG A 91 -13.60 0.42 4.99
C ARG A 91 -12.12 0.25 5.37
N MET A 92 -11.25 1.12 4.85
CA MET A 92 -9.83 1.14 5.20
C MET A 92 -9.63 1.55 6.66
N ARG A 93 -10.34 2.59 7.09
CA ARG A 93 -10.32 3.06 8.49
C ARG A 93 -10.88 2.01 9.44
N ASP A 94 -11.97 1.38 9.04
CA ASP A 94 -12.62 0.32 9.83
C ASP A 94 -11.70 -0.90 9.97
N PHE A 95 -10.99 -1.26 8.92
CA PHE A 95 -9.99 -2.32 8.96
C PHE A 95 -8.88 -1.99 9.96
N ASP A 96 -8.33 -0.78 9.90
CA ASP A 96 -7.29 -0.33 10.83
C ASP A 96 -7.79 -0.34 12.28
N ALA A 97 -9.01 0.10 12.51
CA ALA A 97 -9.64 0.10 13.83
C ALA A 97 -9.76 -1.33 14.38
N ARG A 98 -10.24 -2.28 13.56
CA ARG A 98 -10.31 -3.70 13.94
C ARG A 98 -8.94 -4.26 14.28
N ARG A 99 -7.93 -3.94 13.48
CA ARG A 99 -6.55 -4.38 13.70
C ARG A 99 -5.99 -3.86 15.02
N ARG A 100 -6.26 -2.60 15.36
CA ARG A 100 -5.84 -2.02 16.64
C ARG A 100 -6.49 -2.72 17.82
N ILE A 101 -7.78 -3.01 17.73
CA ILE A 101 -8.50 -3.73 18.77
C ILE A 101 -7.93 -5.14 18.97
N GLN A 102 -7.67 -5.85 17.87
CA GLN A 102 -7.07 -7.18 17.92
C GLN A 102 -5.68 -7.17 18.55
N ARG A 103 -4.85 -6.18 18.21
CA ARG A 103 -3.53 -6.03 18.82
C ARG A 103 -3.61 -5.76 20.32
N ARG A 104 -4.53 -4.91 20.77
CA ARG A 104 -4.73 -4.63 22.18
C ARG A 104 -5.14 -5.89 22.95
N ARG A 105 -6.05 -6.68 22.38
CA ARG A 105 -6.48 -7.95 22.95
C ARG A 105 -5.34 -8.95 23.05
N ALA A 106 -4.55 -9.05 21.99
CA ALA A 106 -3.38 -9.93 21.97
C ALA A 106 -2.33 -9.51 23.00
N GLN A 107 -2.09 -8.21 23.15
CA GLN A 107 -1.17 -7.68 24.16
C GLN A 107 -1.66 -7.96 25.57
N ARG A 108 -2.96 -7.79 25.85
CA ARG A 108 -3.55 -8.13 27.14
C ARG A 108 -3.41 -9.61 27.45
N ALA A 109 -3.70 -10.46 26.47
CA ALA A 109 -3.57 -11.89 26.62
C ALA A 109 -2.10 -12.32 26.93
N ALA A 110 -1.13 -11.62 26.32
CA ALA A 110 0.29 -11.88 26.58
C ALA A 110 0.74 -11.41 27.96
N LEU A 111 0.17 -10.30 28.46
CA LEU A 111 0.50 -9.75 29.78
C LEU A 111 -0.26 -10.42 30.93
N ASP A 112 -1.37 -11.06 30.63
CA ASP A 112 -2.24 -11.72 31.58
C ASP A 112 -2.22 -13.21 31.29
N PRO A 113 -1.21 -13.94 31.79
CA PRO A 113 -1.05 -15.37 31.50
C PRO A 113 -2.29 -16.13 31.97
N PRO A 114 -2.69 -17.18 31.26
CA PRO A 114 -3.87 -17.97 31.60
C PRO A 114 -3.72 -18.43 33.06
N GLY A 115 -4.77 -18.17 33.82
CA GLY A 115 -4.82 -18.58 35.22
C GLY A 115 -4.49 -20.06 35.33
N ASP A 116 -3.68 -20.41 36.28
CA ASP A 116 -3.20 -21.78 36.52
C ASP A 116 -4.38 -22.71 36.78
N GLY A 117 -4.93 -23.27 35.75
CA GLY A 117 -5.80 -24.44 35.85
C GLY A 117 -6.76 -24.54 37.03
N GLN A 118 -7.30 -23.45 37.37
CA GLN A 118 -8.23 -23.51 38.51
C GLN A 118 -9.63 -23.81 38.12
#